data_d6d74c91ae2e602a48d8dcd2e9246fed
#
_entry.id   d6d74c91ae2e602a48d8dcd2e9246fed
#
_cell.length_a   1.000
_cell.length_b   1.000
_cell.length_c   1.000
_cell.angle_alpha   90.00
_cell.angle_beta   90.00
_cell.angle_gamma   90.00
#
_symmetry.space_group_name_H-M   'P 1'
#
loop_
_entity.id
_entity.type
_entity.pdbx_description
1 polymer ?
#
loop_
_entity_poly.entity_id
_entity_poly.type
_entity_poly.pdbx_seq_one_letter_code
_entity_poly.pdbx_strand_id
1 'polypeptide(L)'
;MAHSIRLELADGELLVIQLAQPCQLFARSGAHWLTIAGRDICLHDGEAADLPKGKLLLEGRGQLEVRLCASEAKPQHAWLRLGSHYQTV
;
A
#
# COMPACT_ATOMS: atom_id res chain seq x y z
N MET A 1 1.60 -17.53 6.52
CA MET A 1 2.62 -17.08 5.58
C MET A 1 2.29 -15.66 5.12
N ALA A 2 3.25 -14.77 5.20
CA ALA A 2 3.02 -13.39 4.80
C ALA A 2 3.18 -13.24 3.29
N HIS A 3 2.29 -12.50 2.68
CA HIS A 3 2.41 -12.15 1.28
C HIS A 3 2.93 -10.73 1.19
N SER A 4 3.88 -10.50 0.30
CA SER A 4 4.36 -9.16 0.05
C SER A 4 4.24 -8.85 -1.43
N ILE A 5 3.92 -7.60 -1.71
CA ILE A 5 3.76 -7.10 -3.06
C ILE A 5 4.62 -5.86 -3.18
N ARG A 6 5.43 -5.83 -4.22
CA ARG A 6 6.25 -4.66 -4.49
C ARG A 6 5.57 -3.79 -5.51
N LEU A 7 5.58 -2.50 -5.21
CA LEU A 7 5.01 -1.48 -6.07
C LEU A 7 6.08 -0.46 -6.38
N GLU A 8 6.03 0.08 -7.57
CA GLU A 8 6.89 1.18 -7.95
C GLU A 8 6.03 2.32 -8.45
N LEU A 9 6.22 3.49 -7.86
CA LEU A 9 5.51 4.68 -8.27
C LEU A 9 6.47 5.59 -9.03
N ALA A 10 6.03 6.02 -10.20
CA ALA A 10 6.71 7.06 -10.93
C ALA A 10 6.21 8.42 -10.46
N ASP A 11 7.03 9.44 -10.67
CA ASP A 11 6.70 10.80 -10.27
C ASP A 11 5.36 11.21 -10.88
N GLY A 12 4.48 11.72 -10.03
CA GLY A 12 3.15 12.17 -10.47
C GLY A 12 2.08 11.09 -10.53
N GLU A 13 2.41 9.85 -10.17
CA GLU A 13 1.42 8.79 -10.17
C GLU A 13 0.65 8.74 -8.85
N LEU A 14 -0.64 8.48 -8.98
CA LEU A 14 -1.50 8.21 -7.83
C LEU A 14 -1.99 6.78 -7.91
N LEU A 15 -1.79 6.05 -6.82
CA LEU A 15 -2.21 4.67 -6.73
C LEU A 15 -3.31 4.55 -5.69
N VAL A 16 -4.39 3.86 -6.04
CA VAL A 16 -5.48 3.60 -5.12
C VAL A 16 -5.55 2.11 -4.85
N ILE A 17 -5.47 1.74 -3.58
CA ILE A 17 -5.52 0.34 -3.15
C ILE A 17 -6.67 0.17 -2.19
N GLN A 18 -7.50 -0.83 -2.44
CA GLN A 18 -8.52 -1.21 -1.47
C GLN A 18 -7.96 -2.37 -0.64
N LEU A 19 -7.68 -2.09 0.62
CA LEU A 19 -7.14 -3.10 1.54
C LEU A 19 -8.28 -3.85 2.19
N ALA A 20 -8.35 -5.15 1.96
CA ALA A 20 -9.38 -5.99 2.55
C ALA A 20 -9.04 -6.38 3.98
N GLN A 21 -7.79 -6.23 4.38
CA GLN A 21 -7.32 -6.55 5.72
C GLN A 21 -6.15 -5.62 6.07
N PRO A 22 -5.83 -5.50 7.35
CA PRO A 22 -4.69 -4.68 7.75
C PRO A 22 -3.40 -5.15 7.11
N CYS A 23 -2.52 -4.21 6.83
CA CYS A 23 -1.23 -4.52 6.24
C CYS A 23 -0.16 -3.60 6.78
N GLN A 24 1.09 -3.92 6.47
CA GLN A 24 2.22 -3.06 6.73
C GLN A 24 2.75 -2.55 5.40
N LEU A 25 2.97 -1.26 5.32
CA LEU A 25 3.56 -0.63 4.16
C LEU A 25 4.97 -0.19 4.49
N PHE A 26 5.91 -0.60 3.65
CA PHE A 26 7.32 -0.34 3.86
C PHE A 26 7.86 0.42 2.65
N ALA A 27 8.52 1.55 2.89
CA ALA A 27 9.15 2.33 1.84
C ALA A 27 10.56 1.80 1.60
N ARG A 28 10.76 1.16 0.47
CA ARG A 28 12.09 0.63 0.14
C ARG A 28 12.99 1.70 -0.45
N SER A 29 12.41 2.68 -1.12
CA SER A 29 13.17 3.81 -1.64
C SER A 29 12.23 4.97 -1.88
N GLY A 30 12.79 6.17 -1.92
CA GLY A 30 12.06 7.38 -2.26
C GLY A 30 11.24 7.94 -1.12
N ALA A 31 10.23 8.70 -1.48
CA ALA A 31 9.35 9.33 -0.51
C ALA A 31 7.91 9.14 -0.98
N HIS A 32 7.04 8.80 -0.04
CA HIS A 32 5.66 8.44 -0.35
C HIS A 32 4.71 9.13 0.60
N TRP A 33 3.57 9.52 0.07
CA TRP A 33 2.50 10.15 0.80
C TRP A 33 1.30 9.22 0.79
N LEU A 34 0.80 8.91 1.97
CA LEU A 34 -0.30 7.96 2.14
C LEU A 34 -1.48 8.66 2.77
N THR A 35 -2.67 8.33 2.30
CA THR A 35 -3.91 8.79 2.94
C THR A 35 -4.80 7.58 3.16
N ILE A 36 -5.15 7.31 4.40
CA ILE A 36 -6.04 6.21 4.76
C ILE A 36 -6.79 6.55 6.05
N ALA A 37 -8.08 6.23 6.08
CA ALA A 37 -8.93 6.44 7.25
C ALA A 37 -8.85 7.87 7.78
N GLY A 38 -8.78 8.84 6.89
CA GLY A 38 -8.71 10.26 7.25
C GLY A 38 -7.37 10.72 7.80
N ARG A 39 -6.33 9.91 7.67
CA ARG A 39 -4.99 10.23 8.17
C ARG A 39 -4.02 10.32 7.00
N ASP A 40 -3.12 11.29 7.11
CA ASP A 40 -2.02 11.46 6.17
C ASP A 40 -0.74 10.99 6.82
N ILE A 41 0.02 10.18 6.09
CA ILE A 41 1.27 9.61 6.56
C ILE A 41 2.33 9.82 5.50
N CYS A 42 3.49 10.28 5.90
CA CYS A 42 4.65 10.41 5.03
C CYS A 42 5.64 9.30 5.35
N LEU A 43 6.05 8.54 4.35
CA LEU A 43 7.08 7.52 4.50
C LEU A 43 8.28 7.86 3.66
N HIS A 44 9.44 7.82 4.29
CA HIS A 44 10.72 7.96 3.61
C HIS A 44 11.42 6.62 3.55
N ASP A 45 12.50 6.59 2.80
CA ASP A 45 13.32 5.40 2.63
C ASP A 45 13.60 4.72 3.97
N GLY A 46 13.27 3.44 4.08
CA GLY A 46 13.49 2.64 5.28
C GLY A 46 12.38 2.70 6.31
N GLU A 47 11.38 3.53 6.12
CA GLU A 47 10.28 3.66 7.08
C GLU A 47 9.12 2.76 6.74
N ALA A 48 8.35 2.39 7.76
CA ALA A 48 7.18 1.53 7.60
C ALA A 48 6.00 2.08 8.41
N ALA A 49 4.80 1.72 7.99
CA ALA A 49 3.59 2.06 8.71
C ALA A 49 2.62 0.89 8.70
N ASP A 50 1.94 0.70 9.83
CA ASP A 50 0.86 -0.27 9.93
C ASP A 50 -0.43 0.42 9.53
N LEU A 51 -1.15 -0.20 8.61
CA LEU A 51 -2.35 0.38 8.03
C LEU A 51 -3.56 -0.51 8.32
N PRO A 52 -4.71 0.10 8.63
CA PRO A 52 -5.94 -0.65 8.76
C PRO A 52 -6.49 -1.06 7.40
N LYS A 53 -7.50 -1.90 7.39
CA LYS A 53 -8.23 -2.15 6.16
C LYS A 53 -8.91 -0.86 5.71
N GLY A 54 -9.15 -0.73 4.41
CA GLY A 54 -9.81 0.43 3.85
C GLY A 54 -9.17 0.90 2.57
N LYS A 55 -9.61 2.05 2.12
CA LYS A 55 -9.14 2.65 0.88
C LYS A 55 -7.86 3.43 1.17
N LEU A 56 -6.80 3.05 0.50
CA LEU A 56 -5.49 3.68 0.63
C LEU A 56 -5.18 4.46 -0.63
N LEU A 57 -4.80 5.71 -0.46
CA LEU A 57 -4.29 6.53 -1.55
C LEU A 57 -2.78 6.67 -1.38
N LEU A 58 -2.05 6.43 -2.45
CA LEU A 58 -0.59 6.51 -2.44
C LEU A 58 -0.11 7.48 -3.50
N GLU A 59 0.78 8.37 -3.11
CA GLU A 59 1.47 9.27 -4.02
C GLU A 59 2.94 9.26 -3.67
N GLY A 60 3.76 9.77 -4.58
CA GLY A 60 5.18 9.86 -4.37
C GLY A 60 5.95 9.18 -5.48
N ARG A 61 7.16 8.77 -5.17
CA ARG A 61 8.00 8.06 -6.12
C ARG A 61 8.93 7.12 -5.39
N GLY A 62 9.27 6.02 -6.06
CA GLY A 62 10.15 5.02 -5.52
C GLY A 62 9.42 3.71 -5.29
N GLN A 63 10.08 2.83 -4.56
CA GLN A 63 9.58 1.49 -4.35
C GLN A 63 8.93 1.34 -2.98
N LEU A 64 7.80 0.66 -2.99
CA LEU A 64 7.05 0.31 -1.78
C LEU A 64 6.87 -1.20 -1.73
N GLU A 65 6.77 -1.70 -0.52
CA GLU A 65 6.42 -3.09 -0.30
C GLU A 65 5.21 -3.14 0.62
N VAL A 66 4.16 -3.80 0.13
CA VAL A 66 2.96 -4.02 0.92
C VAL A 66 3.06 -5.43 1.49
N ARG A 67 3.05 -5.53 2.81
CA ARG A 67 3.07 -6.83 3.50
C ARG A 67 1.72 -7.06 4.14
N LEU A 68 1.00 -8.03 3.62
CA LEU A 68 -0.27 -8.40 4.21
C LEU A 68 0.01 -9.19 5.47
N CYS A 69 -0.64 -8.80 6.55
CA CYS A 69 -0.49 -9.51 7.80
C CYS A 69 -0.99 -10.94 7.62
N ALA A 70 -0.14 -11.88 7.98
CA ALA A 70 -0.55 -13.28 8.01
C ALA A 70 -1.52 -13.42 9.17
N SER A 71 -2.79 -13.35 8.89
CA SER A 71 -3.79 -13.59 9.90
C SER A 71 -4.30 -15.01 9.73
N GLU A 72 -4.91 -15.52 10.75
CA GLU A 72 -5.57 -16.82 10.69
C GLU A 72 -6.84 -16.75 9.89
N ALA A 73 -7.26 -15.56 9.55
CA ALA A 73 -8.45 -15.37 8.74
C ALA A 73 -8.20 -15.88 7.33
N LYS A 74 -9.29 -16.18 6.64
CA LYS A 74 -9.21 -16.59 5.24
C LYS A 74 -8.57 -15.49 4.42
N PRO A 75 -7.78 -15.87 3.41
CA PRO A 75 -7.22 -14.88 2.51
C PRO A 75 -8.32 -14.04 1.89
N GLN A 76 -8.14 -12.75 1.87
CA GLN A 76 -9.04 -11.83 1.23
C GLN A 76 -8.28 -11.13 0.12
N HIS A 77 -9.03 -10.69 -0.85
CA HIS A 77 -8.42 -9.98 -1.97
C HIS A 77 -8.34 -8.50 -1.69
N ALA A 78 -7.19 -7.94 -1.89
CA ALA A 78 -7.04 -6.51 -1.97
C ALA A 78 -7.11 -6.10 -3.43
N TRP A 79 -7.67 -4.95 -3.69
CA TRP A 79 -7.81 -4.43 -5.05
C TRP A 79 -6.85 -3.29 -5.25
N LEU A 80 -6.11 -3.37 -6.34
CA LEU A 80 -5.16 -2.36 -6.73
C LEU A 80 -5.69 -1.62 -7.94
N ARG A 81 -5.77 -0.30 -7.85
CA ARG A 81 -6.21 0.52 -8.96
C ARG A 81 -5.06 1.39 -9.44
N LEU A 82 -4.67 1.19 -10.69
CA LEU A 82 -3.62 1.96 -11.34
C LEU A 82 -4.28 2.80 -12.43
N GLY A 83 -4.40 4.10 -12.19
CA GLY A 83 -5.13 4.94 -13.13
C GLY A 83 -6.56 4.45 -13.29
N SER A 84 -6.90 3.95 -14.47
CA SER A 84 -8.23 3.41 -14.74
C SER A 84 -8.30 1.89 -14.67
N HIS A 85 -7.22 1.22 -14.26
CA HIS A 85 -7.16 -0.23 -14.21
C HIS A 85 -7.22 -0.73 -12.78
N TYR A 86 -7.85 -1.91 -12.62
CA TYR A 86 -7.93 -2.59 -11.34
C TYR A 86 -7.20 -3.91 -11.43
N GLN A 87 -6.43 -4.23 -10.39
CA GLN A 87 -5.81 -5.53 -10.26
C GLN A 87 -6.16 -6.11 -8.91
N THR A 88 -6.39 -7.43 -8.88
CA THR A 88 -6.60 -8.15 -7.62
C THR A 88 -5.24 -8.58 -7.08
N VAL A 89 -5.04 -8.32 -5.83
CA VAL A 89 -3.77 -8.60 -5.18
C VAL A 89 -3.94 -9.70 -4.14
#